data_ab431a3d9ff2f29a3cec341d7ae4bb0d
#
_entry.id   ab431a3d9ff2f29a3cec341d7ae4bb0d
#
_cell.length_a   1.000
_cell.length_b   1.000
_cell.length_c   1.000
_cell.angle_alpha   90.00
_cell.angle_beta   90.00
_cell.angle_gamma   90.00
#
_symmetry.space_group_name_H-M   'P 1'
#
loop_
_entity.id
_entity.type
_entity.pdbx_description
1 polymer ?
#
loop_
_entity_poly.entity_id
_entity_poly.type
_entity_poly.pdbx_seq_one_letter_code
_entity_poly.pdbx_strand_id
1 'polypeptide(L)'
;MADKYPGLYDGAADSGAIVINAIADEAIEIGAPVIPVAAATGELSPRVEPTTDGTLFIAGVVVGGDANGIWVDGTTTNDGNAADAAGESVKVCTHGRCKVRVDGSTGGANSNIAIGDPLSAAGTDEIAQRAVASDFVFARALQTSTVATDAILCEVTLEGVL
;
A
#
# COMPACT_ATOMS: atom_id res chain seq x y z
N MET A 1 7.07 -23.52 2.19
CA MET A 1 7.92 -22.98 3.27
C MET A 1 6.99 -22.21 4.18
N ALA A 2 6.97 -22.52 5.45
CA ALA A 2 6.15 -21.77 6.40
C ALA A 2 6.59 -20.30 6.38
N ASP A 3 5.64 -19.40 6.35
CA ASP A 3 5.89 -17.99 6.40
C ASP A 3 6.71 -17.66 7.65
N LYS A 4 7.85 -17.02 7.47
CA LYS A 4 8.73 -16.65 8.58
C LYS A 4 8.18 -15.48 9.40
N TYR A 5 7.15 -14.82 8.90
CA TYR A 5 6.61 -13.61 9.49
C TYR A 5 5.09 -13.69 9.52
N PRO A 6 4.50 -14.32 10.56
CA PRO A 6 3.06 -14.25 10.78
C PRO A 6 2.61 -12.78 10.76
N GLY A 7 1.60 -12.46 9.98
CA GLY A 7 1.12 -11.09 9.78
C GLY A 7 1.81 -10.31 8.66
N LEU A 8 2.85 -10.86 8.02
CA LEU A 8 3.22 -10.46 6.68
C LEU A 8 2.44 -11.35 5.72
N TYR A 9 1.73 -10.75 4.83
CA TYR A 9 1.13 -11.51 3.78
C TYR A 9 2.20 -12.14 2.89
N ASP A 10 2.02 -13.41 2.54
CA ASP A 10 3.02 -14.20 1.84
C ASP A 10 3.44 -13.53 0.52
N GLY A 11 4.72 -13.22 0.40
CA GLY A 11 5.26 -12.49 -0.74
C GLY A 11 4.91 -11.00 -0.78
N ALA A 12 4.47 -10.41 0.34
CA ALA A 12 4.16 -8.97 0.41
C ALA A 12 5.38 -8.11 0.10
N ALA A 13 6.55 -8.51 0.59
CA ALA A 13 7.79 -7.80 0.32
C ALA A 13 8.90 -8.77 -0.03
N ASP A 14 9.73 -8.39 -0.99
CA ASP A 14 10.94 -9.13 -1.36
C ASP A 14 12.00 -9.03 -0.25
N SER A 15 12.93 -9.98 -0.23
CA SER A 15 14.05 -10.01 0.70
C SER A 15 14.97 -8.79 0.66
N GLY A 16 14.92 -8.01 -0.43
CA GLY A 16 15.62 -6.74 -0.60
C GLY A 16 14.82 -5.51 -0.21
N ALA A 17 13.56 -5.66 0.20
CA ALA A 17 12.71 -4.53 0.56
C ALA A 17 13.09 -3.96 1.94
N ILE A 18 12.97 -2.64 2.08
CA ILE A 18 13.11 -1.96 3.36
C ILE A 18 11.72 -1.84 3.98
N VAL A 19 11.53 -2.50 5.10
CA VAL A 19 10.28 -2.51 5.86
C VAL A 19 10.51 -1.90 7.24
N ILE A 20 9.70 -0.94 7.62
CA ILE A 20 9.73 -0.30 8.93
C ILE A 20 8.47 -0.64 9.73
N ASN A 21 8.55 -0.56 11.05
CA ASN A 21 7.37 -0.61 11.91
C ASN A 21 6.79 0.79 12.08
N ALA A 22 5.48 0.88 12.04
CA ALA A 22 4.72 2.10 12.30
C ALA A 22 3.48 1.77 13.14
N ILE A 23 2.80 2.79 13.62
CA ILE A 23 1.52 2.68 14.33
C ILE A 23 0.41 3.17 13.40
N ALA A 24 -0.65 2.41 13.27
CA ALA A 24 -1.82 2.79 12.52
C ALA A 24 -2.60 3.89 13.27
N ASP A 25 -3.05 4.92 12.56
CA ASP A 25 -3.92 5.95 13.14
C ASP A 25 -5.42 5.62 12.96
N GLU A 26 -5.70 4.66 12.10
CA GLU A 26 -7.02 4.05 11.90
C GLU A 26 -6.89 2.62 11.36
N ALA A 27 -7.99 1.98 10.98
CA ALA A 27 -7.94 0.69 10.30
C ALA A 27 -7.23 0.81 8.94
N ILE A 28 -6.35 -0.14 8.63
CA ILE A 28 -5.57 -0.12 7.37
C ILE A 28 -5.57 -1.50 6.74
N GLU A 29 -5.88 -1.58 5.47
CA GLU A 29 -5.78 -2.82 4.72
C GLU A 29 -4.36 -3.10 4.21
N ILE A 30 -4.02 -4.39 4.07
CA ILE A 30 -2.74 -4.80 3.48
C ILE A 30 -2.70 -4.38 2.01
N GLY A 31 -1.59 -3.80 1.59
CA GLY A 31 -1.38 -3.28 0.23
C GLY A 31 -1.81 -1.83 0.04
N ALA A 32 -2.34 -1.18 1.07
CA ALA A 32 -2.72 0.23 1.02
C ALA A 32 -1.49 1.16 1.05
N PRO A 33 -1.46 2.20 0.20
CA PRO A 33 -0.51 3.29 0.35
C PRO A 33 -0.87 4.15 1.56
N VAL A 34 0.13 4.58 2.32
CA VAL A 34 -0.06 5.33 3.56
C VAL A 34 0.75 6.62 3.60
N ILE A 35 0.20 7.62 4.27
CA ILE A 35 0.86 8.89 4.58
C ILE A 35 1.35 8.92 6.03
N PRO A 36 2.39 9.69 6.34
CA PRO A 36 2.79 9.92 7.72
C PRO A 36 1.82 10.90 8.39
N VAL A 37 1.46 10.62 9.63
CA VAL A 37 0.71 11.53 10.50
C VAL A 37 1.50 11.85 11.75
N ALA A 38 1.08 12.88 12.47
CA ALA A 38 1.77 13.31 13.68
C ALA A 38 1.70 12.22 14.76
N ALA A 39 2.86 11.82 15.29
CA ALA A 39 2.93 10.91 16.42
C ALA A 39 2.31 11.55 17.67
N ALA A 40 1.70 10.74 18.52
CA ALA A 40 1.23 11.20 19.81
C ALA A 40 2.41 11.62 20.71
N THR A 41 2.15 12.53 21.64
CA THR A 41 3.19 13.00 22.58
C THR A 41 3.83 11.83 23.34
N GLY A 42 5.15 11.68 23.19
CA GLY A 42 5.92 10.60 23.83
C GLY A 42 6.00 9.29 23.02
N GLU A 43 5.39 9.23 21.86
CA GLU A 43 5.49 8.11 20.93
C GLU A 43 6.82 8.18 20.16
N LEU A 44 7.50 7.05 20.04
CA LEU A 44 8.78 6.96 19.32
C LEU A 44 8.63 6.33 17.93
N SER A 45 7.50 5.67 17.68
CA SER A 45 7.19 5.06 16.39
C SER A 45 6.48 6.06 15.47
N PRO A 46 6.79 6.07 14.16
CA PRO A 46 6.02 6.86 13.22
C PRO A 46 4.57 6.37 13.19
N ARG A 47 3.63 7.30 13.02
CA ARG A 47 2.24 6.99 12.74
C ARG A 47 1.93 7.12 11.27
N VAL A 48 1.02 6.30 10.80
CA VAL A 48 0.56 6.30 9.41
C VAL A 48 -0.95 6.12 9.34
N GLU A 49 -1.53 6.70 8.30
CA GLU A 49 -2.92 6.50 7.92
C GLU A 49 -3.02 6.26 6.40
N PRO A 50 -4.04 5.55 5.92
CA PRO A 50 -4.27 5.42 4.49
C PRO A 50 -4.71 6.75 3.88
N THR A 51 -4.58 6.89 2.57
CA THR A 51 -5.01 8.09 1.87
C THR A 51 -5.63 7.78 0.52
N THR A 52 -6.56 8.61 0.12
CA THR A 52 -7.17 8.65 -1.21
C THR A 52 -6.72 9.86 -2.03
N ASP A 53 -5.81 10.68 -1.51
CA ASP A 53 -5.29 11.88 -2.17
C ASP A 53 -3.94 11.58 -2.82
N GLY A 54 -3.95 11.47 -4.14
CA GLY A 54 -2.75 11.21 -4.95
C GLY A 54 -1.70 12.31 -4.92
N THR A 55 -2.02 13.50 -4.42
CA THR A 55 -1.07 14.64 -4.36
C THR A 55 -0.24 14.65 -3.08
N LEU A 56 -0.62 13.84 -2.08
CA LEU A 56 0.08 13.77 -0.80
C LEU A 56 1.35 12.90 -0.88
N PHE A 57 2.31 13.23 -0.01
CA PHE A 57 3.52 12.43 0.16
C PHE A 57 3.17 11.06 0.77
N ILE A 58 3.48 10.00 0.04
CA ILE A 58 3.29 8.63 0.48
C ILE A 58 4.55 8.14 1.22
N ALA A 59 4.38 7.67 2.44
CA ALA A 59 5.47 7.10 3.25
C ALA A 59 5.86 5.69 2.82
N GLY A 60 4.93 4.95 2.24
CA GLY A 60 5.14 3.58 1.78
C GLY A 60 3.84 2.82 1.61
N VAL A 61 3.96 1.50 1.57
CA VAL A 61 2.84 0.56 1.40
C VAL A 61 2.77 -0.38 2.59
N VAL A 62 1.60 -0.55 3.17
CA VAL A 62 1.42 -1.48 4.29
C VAL A 62 1.47 -2.92 3.79
N VAL A 63 2.34 -3.73 4.36
CA VAL A 63 2.58 -5.12 3.96
C VAL A 63 2.24 -6.15 5.04
N GLY A 64 1.74 -5.71 6.19
CA GLY A 64 1.30 -6.55 7.29
C GLY A 64 1.12 -5.75 8.56
N GLY A 65 0.67 -6.39 9.64
CA GLY A 65 0.44 -5.75 10.92
C GLY A 65 -0.03 -6.71 12.00
N ASP A 66 -0.58 -6.17 13.08
CA ASP A 66 -1.09 -6.95 14.22
C ASP A 66 -2.42 -7.62 13.93
N ALA A 67 -3.24 -7.06 13.03
CA ALA A 67 -4.43 -7.75 12.56
C ALA A 67 -4.03 -8.98 11.73
N ASN A 68 -4.79 -10.05 11.87
CA ASN A 68 -4.54 -11.31 11.16
C ASN A 68 -5.12 -11.31 9.74
N GLY A 69 -5.07 -10.17 9.08
CA GLY A 69 -5.55 -10.06 7.72
C GLY A 69 -4.79 -10.96 6.76
N ILE A 70 -5.53 -11.64 5.90
CA ILE A 70 -4.97 -12.42 4.80
C ILE A 70 -5.23 -11.62 3.54
N TRP A 71 -4.22 -11.47 2.71
CA TRP A 71 -4.46 -10.94 1.38
C TRP A 71 -5.38 -11.90 0.62
N VAL A 72 -6.51 -11.40 0.16
CA VAL A 72 -7.41 -12.16 -0.71
C VAL A 72 -7.41 -11.50 -2.08
N ASP A 73 -6.73 -12.15 -3.01
CA ASP A 73 -6.60 -11.73 -4.39
C ASP A 73 -7.97 -11.67 -5.07
N GLY A 74 -8.34 -10.50 -5.61
CA GLY A 74 -9.51 -10.35 -6.47
C GLY A 74 -10.88 -10.49 -5.82
N THR A 75 -10.99 -10.45 -4.49
CA THR A 75 -12.29 -10.48 -3.82
C THR A 75 -12.52 -9.25 -2.95
N THR A 76 -13.78 -8.79 -2.92
CA THR A 76 -14.24 -7.67 -2.11
C THR A 76 -14.60 -8.04 -0.67
N THR A 77 -14.51 -9.30 -0.33
CA THR A 77 -14.69 -9.79 1.03
C THR A 77 -13.32 -9.84 1.68
N ASN A 78 -13.07 -8.78 2.34
CA ASN A 78 -11.82 -8.56 2.97
C ASN A 78 -11.73 -9.15 4.34
N ASP A 79 -10.61 -9.77 4.55
CA ASP A 79 -9.99 -9.83 5.85
C ASP A 79 -8.51 -9.44 5.69
N GLY A 80 -8.24 -8.56 4.74
CA GLY A 80 -6.91 -8.08 4.39
C GLY A 80 -6.41 -6.94 5.29
N ASN A 81 -6.94 -6.80 6.51
CA ASN A 81 -6.51 -5.74 7.41
C ASN A 81 -5.14 -6.04 8.01
N ALA A 82 -4.27 -5.05 7.94
CA ALA A 82 -3.02 -5.00 8.70
C ALA A 82 -3.24 -4.43 10.08
N ALA A 83 -4.20 -3.51 10.22
CA ALA A 83 -4.70 -2.97 11.46
C ALA A 83 -6.22 -2.86 11.41
N ASP A 84 -6.90 -3.27 12.48
CA ASP A 84 -8.35 -3.13 12.62
C ASP A 84 -8.75 -1.83 13.31
N ALA A 85 -7.80 -1.19 14.00
CA ALA A 85 -8.03 0.02 14.76
C ALA A 85 -6.77 0.87 14.92
N ALA A 86 -6.98 2.12 15.30
CA ALA A 86 -5.90 3.00 15.72
C ALA A 86 -5.09 2.43 16.89
N GLY A 87 -3.78 2.61 16.85
CA GLY A 87 -2.84 2.15 17.89
C GLY A 87 -2.22 0.78 17.61
N GLU A 88 -2.70 0.04 16.64
CA GLU A 88 -2.11 -1.24 16.26
C GLU A 88 -0.83 -1.05 15.44
N SER A 89 0.06 -2.03 15.53
CA SER A 89 1.33 -2.00 14.82
C SER A 89 1.16 -2.47 13.38
N VAL A 90 1.78 -1.74 12.46
CA VAL A 90 1.81 -2.10 11.03
C VAL A 90 3.23 -2.12 10.50
N LYS A 91 3.43 -2.85 9.42
CA LYS A 91 4.70 -2.95 8.70
C LYS A 91 4.56 -2.23 7.36
N VAL A 92 5.42 -1.25 7.13
CA VAL A 92 5.38 -0.39 5.94
C VAL A 92 6.61 -0.63 5.08
N CYS A 93 6.40 -1.06 3.85
CA CYS A 93 7.45 -1.14 2.84
C CYS A 93 7.72 0.27 2.30
N THR A 94 8.93 0.78 2.53
CA THR A 94 9.35 2.11 2.08
C THR A 94 10.17 2.07 0.80
N HIS A 95 10.81 0.96 0.51
CA HIS A 95 11.57 0.73 -0.74
C HIS A 95 11.59 -0.74 -1.09
N GLY A 96 11.68 -1.01 -2.39
CA GLY A 96 11.82 -2.37 -2.91
C GLY A 96 10.48 -2.97 -3.34
N ARG A 97 10.47 -4.27 -3.59
CA ARG A 97 9.33 -4.95 -4.18
C ARG A 97 8.34 -5.39 -3.11
N CYS A 98 7.10 -5.03 -3.33
CA CYS A 98 5.97 -5.53 -2.55
C CYS A 98 4.72 -5.58 -3.41
N LYS A 99 3.67 -6.22 -2.89
CA LYS A 99 2.36 -6.14 -3.52
C LYS A 99 1.61 -4.92 -3.05
N VAL A 100 0.92 -4.29 -3.99
CA VAL A 100 0.12 -3.08 -3.80
C VAL A 100 -1.29 -3.36 -4.27
N ARG A 101 -2.29 -2.92 -3.49
CA ARG A 101 -3.69 -2.92 -3.94
C ARG A 101 -3.86 -1.83 -4.97
N VAL A 102 -4.45 -2.18 -6.10
CA VAL A 102 -4.65 -1.27 -7.22
C VAL A 102 -6.05 -1.35 -7.78
N ASP A 103 -6.52 -0.24 -8.33
CA ASP A 103 -7.65 -0.20 -9.24
C ASP A 103 -7.14 -0.06 -10.68
N GLY A 104 -7.17 -1.16 -11.41
CA GLY A 104 -6.86 -1.22 -12.83
C GLY A 104 -8.10 -1.23 -13.72
N SER A 105 -9.30 -0.97 -13.19
CA SER A 105 -10.55 -1.04 -13.94
C SER A 105 -10.56 -0.08 -15.13
N THR A 106 -11.30 -0.48 -16.15
CA THR A 106 -11.44 0.32 -17.37
C THR A 106 -12.44 1.46 -17.19
N GLY A 107 -12.09 2.69 -17.54
CA GLY A 107 -13.07 3.78 -17.57
C GLY A 107 -12.55 5.19 -17.30
N GLY A 108 -11.27 5.40 -17.17
CA GLY A 108 -10.70 6.72 -16.93
C GLY A 108 -9.23 6.86 -17.34
N ALA A 109 -8.65 8.03 -17.13
CA ALA A 109 -7.25 8.29 -17.44
C ALA A 109 -6.29 7.41 -16.60
N ASN A 110 -6.79 6.87 -15.49
CA ASN A 110 -6.02 6.09 -14.51
C ASN A 110 -6.22 4.57 -14.67
N SER A 111 -6.99 4.15 -15.66
CA SER A 111 -7.33 2.75 -15.91
C SER A 111 -6.24 2.00 -16.68
N ASN A 112 -6.32 0.66 -16.65
CA ASN A 112 -5.41 -0.24 -17.35
C ASN A 112 -3.95 -0.03 -16.95
N ILE A 113 -3.60 -0.52 -15.77
CA ILE A 113 -2.22 -0.47 -15.30
C ILE A 113 -1.37 -1.43 -16.14
N ALA A 114 -0.32 -0.90 -16.74
CA ALA A 114 0.68 -1.64 -17.49
C ALA A 114 2.01 -1.72 -16.69
N ILE A 115 2.87 -2.65 -17.08
CA ILE A 115 4.22 -2.75 -16.50
C ILE A 115 4.98 -1.44 -16.75
N GLY A 116 5.57 -0.89 -15.70
CA GLY A 116 6.30 0.37 -15.71
C GLY A 116 5.46 1.60 -15.42
N ASP A 117 4.13 1.49 -15.38
CA ASP A 117 3.28 2.63 -15.04
C ASP A 117 3.57 3.16 -13.63
N PRO A 118 3.62 4.49 -13.47
CA PRO A 118 3.72 5.12 -12.17
C PRO A 118 2.40 4.97 -11.41
N LEU A 119 2.50 4.73 -10.10
CA LEU A 119 1.34 4.58 -9.23
C LEU A 119 1.29 5.68 -8.18
N SER A 120 0.09 6.19 -7.93
CA SER A 120 -0.25 7.14 -6.86
C SER A 120 -1.38 6.60 -5.99
N ALA A 121 -1.53 7.18 -4.79
CA ALA A 121 -2.69 6.93 -3.93
C ALA A 121 -3.84 7.79 -4.42
N ALA A 122 -4.60 7.31 -5.38
CA ALA A 122 -5.72 8.05 -5.92
C ALA A 122 -6.97 7.18 -5.95
N GLY A 123 -8.11 7.79 -5.79
CA GLY A 123 -9.38 7.10 -5.90
C GLY A 123 -10.06 6.81 -4.57
N THR A 124 -11.02 5.94 -4.62
CA THR A 124 -11.77 5.44 -3.45
C THR A 124 -11.09 4.21 -2.88
N ASP A 125 -11.40 3.87 -1.64
CA ASP A 125 -11.04 2.60 -1.00
C ASP A 125 -9.53 2.39 -0.74
N GLU A 126 -8.75 3.47 -0.60
CA GLU A 126 -7.34 3.40 -0.16
C GLU A 126 -6.46 2.51 -1.06
N ILE A 127 -6.75 2.47 -2.32
CA ILE A 127 -6.02 1.71 -3.32
C ILE A 127 -5.24 2.61 -4.26
N ALA A 128 -4.17 2.08 -4.85
CA ALA A 128 -3.38 2.80 -5.81
C ALA A 128 -4.01 2.78 -7.21
N GLN A 129 -3.74 3.81 -7.97
CA GLN A 129 -4.10 3.92 -9.38
C GLN A 129 -2.89 4.35 -10.19
N ARG A 130 -3.00 4.31 -11.52
CA ARG A 130 -1.99 4.91 -12.38
C ARG A 130 -1.95 6.42 -12.12
N ALA A 131 -0.77 6.94 -11.79
CA ALA A 131 -0.56 8.34 -11.50
C ALA A 131 -0.86 9.22 -12.72
N VAL A 132 -1.40 10.40 -12.48
CA VAL A 132 -1.59 11.47 -13.46
C VAL A 132 -0.76 12.69 -13.07
N ALA A 133 -0.75 13.72 -13.91
CA ALA A 133 -0.01 14.95 -13.66
C ALA A 133 -0.36 15.56 -12.28
N SER A 134 0.64 15.93 -11.53
CA SER A 134 0.61 16.44 -10.16
C SER A 134 0.46 15.40 -9.06
N ASP A 135 0.32 14.12 -9.38
CA ASP A 135 0.30 13.08 -8.37
C ASP A 135 1.71 12.77 -7.84
N PHE A 136 1.77 12.35 -6.58
CA PHE A 136 2.99 11.82 -5.99
C PHE A 136 3.15 10.35 -6.40
N VAL A 137 4.23 10.06 -7.13
CA VAL A 137 4.56 8.69 -7.55
C VAL A 137 5.31 8.00 -6.42
N PHE A 138 4.70 6.94 -5.88
CA PHE A 138 5.33 6.16 -4.81
C PHE A 138 5.85 4.80 -5.28
N ALA A 139 5.35 4.28 -6.40
CA ALA A 139 5.75 2.97 -6.90
C ALA A 139 5.65 2.88 -8.43
N ARG A 140 6.29 1.85 -8.98
CA ARG A 140 6.15 1.42 -10.38
C ARG A 140 5.56 0.03 -10.45
N ALA A 141 4.59 -0.17 -11.33
CA ALA A 141 3.95 -1.46 -11.56
C ALA A 141 4.93 -2.45 -12.21
N LEU A 142 5.01 -3.66 -11.68
CA LEU A 142 5.78 -4.78 -12.26
C LEU A 142 4.86 -5.85 -12.87
N GLN A 143 3.56 -5.69 -12.71
CA GLN A 143 2.50 -6.52 -13.29
C GLN A 143 1.41 -5.63 -13.87
N THR A 144 0.59 -6.19 -14.75
CA THR A 144 -0.57 -5.50 -15.33
C THR A 144 -1.81 -5.73 -14.48
N SER A 145 -2.73 -4.78 -14.47
CA SER A 145 -4.08 -4.95 -13.92
C SER A 145 -5.12 -4.25 -14.78
N THR A 146 -6.28 -4.89 -14.92
CA THR A 146 -7.46 -4.38 -15.63
C THR A 146 -8.73 -4.52 -14.81
N VAL A 147 -8.62 -4.87 -13.53
CA VAL A 147 -9.77 -5.10 -12.64
C VAL A 147 -9.80 -4.04 -11.53
N ALA A 148 -11.00 -3.83 -10.95
CA ALA A 148 -11.26 -2.76 -10.00
C ALA A 148 -10.52 -2.92 -8.66
N THR A 149 -10.31 -4.15 -8.22
CA THR A 149 -9.54 -4.43 -7.00
C THR A 149 -8.61 -5.60 -7.28
N ASP A 150 -7.34 -5.33 -7.28
CA ASP A 150 -6.30 -6.30 -7.63
C ASP A 150 -5.08 -6.09 -6.72
N ALA A 151 -4.22 -7.10 -6.65
CA ALA A 151 -2.93 -7.01 -6.01
C ALA A 151 -1.82 -7.30 -7.00
N ILE A 152 -1.09 -6.31 -7.34
CA ILE A 152 0.01 -6.46 -8.28
C ILE A 152 1.36 -6.25 -7.60
N LEU A 153 2.37 -6.93 -8.11
CA LEU A 153 3.74 -6.68 -7.70
C LEU A 153 4.20 -5.30 -8.20
N CYS A 154 4.78 -4.53 -7.31
CA CYS A 154 5.30 -3.19 -7.60
C CYS A 154 6.70 -3.01 -7.02
N GLU A 155 7.43 -2.06 -7.58
CA GLU A 155 8.67 -1.52 -6.99
C GLU A 155 8.34 -0.20 -6.31
N VAL A 156 8.46 -0.13 -4.99
CA VAL A 156 8.29 1.11 -4.22
C VAL A 156 9.57 1.93 -4.32
N THR A 157 9.47 3.13 -4.86
CA THR A 157 10.61 3.99 -5.20
C THR A 157 10.53 5.39 -4.62
N LEU A 158 9.33 5.86 -4.22
CA LEU A 158 9.07 7.20 -3.68
C LEU A 158 9.67 8.30 -4.57
N GLU A 159 9.30 8.32 -5.84
CA GLU A 159 9.92 9.19 -6.86
C GLU A 159 9.58 10.66 -6.72
N GLY A 160 8.44 10.98 -6.13
CA GLY A 160 7.95 12.36 -5.99
C GLY A 160 6.84 12.72 -6.99
N VAL A 161 6.63 14.01 -7.21
CA VAL A 161 5.53 14.51 -8.06
C VAL A 161 5.84 14.28 -9.54
N LEU A 162 4.85 13.77 -10.29
CA LEU A 162 4.93 13.48 -11.72
C LEU A 162 4.93 14.76 -12.56
#